data_c06db3ef0593281f0b8018f050d36d14
#
_entry.id   c06db3ef0593281f0b8018f050d36d14
#
_cell.length_a   1.000
_cell.length_b   1.000
_cell.length_c   1.000
_cell.angle_alpha   90.00
_cell.angle_beta   90.00
_cell.angle_gamma   90.00
#
_symmetry.space_group_name_H-M   'P 1'
#
loop_
_entity.id
_entity.type
_entity.pdbx_description
1 polymer ?
#
loop_
_entity_poly.entity_id
_entity_poly.type
_entity_poly.pdbx_seq_one_letter_code
_entity_poly.pdbx_strand_id
1 'polypeptide(L)'
;MKVVAIQPDVPIAEVERSLVHLEDLIGQAAREHSPDAIFLPESMTTKNVYDRRMREVARPIDGAPLQMLRRAARAHDCVVGGGFIAIRGNDARGTYAVVEPDGTALFHDKDQPSFWENNYYSAGTDDGVIDTSLGTIGIANGFEWGRTRTARRMLGRVRLLAGGMHFPSFPTWKATKPWFWDRDHFALVQYARETPPRMARLLGVPAVHPSHVGDFVMETMLVPGLAWPSLCVGESAICDADGVVLQRLGFDDGEGWVCADVDIDAEPRPRDPMPPGFWNSLLPISVHAVWHVGNVHGRVKYEGMKLLRRHRWQQ
;
A
#
# COMPACT_ATOMS: atom_id res chain seq x y z
N MET A 1 20.96 -2.03 8.50
CA MET A 1 20.14 -0.89 8.05
C MET A 1 18.93 -0.76 8.94
N LYS A 2 18.70 0.43 9.49
CA LYS A 2 17.55 0.70 10.36
C LYS A 2 16.36 1.22 9.55
N VAL A 3 15.21 0.56 9.64
CA VAL A 3 14.02 0.91 8.85
C VAL A 3 12.81 1.15 9.74
N VAL A 4 11.92 2.02 9.27
CA VAL A 4 10.64 2.33 9.92
C VAL A 4 9.49 2.04 8.97
N ALA A 5 8.43 1.40 9.48
CA ALA A 5 7.13 1.28 8.82
C ALA A 5 6.07 2.08 9.60
N ILE A 6 5.44 3.04 8.96
CA ILE A 6 4.39 3.88 9.58
C ILE A 6 3.01 3.28 9.32
N GLN A 7 2.18 3.19 10.36
CA GLN A 7 0.77 2.79 10.33
C GLN A 7 -0.11 4.02 10.56
N PRO A 8 -0.50 4.76 9.51
CA PRO A 8 -1.26 5.98 9.68
C PRO A 8 -2.77 5.75 9.69
N ASP A 9 -3.49 6.62 10.42
CA ASP A 9 -4.94 6.78 10.33
C ASP A 9 -5.28 8.08 9.60
N VAL A 10 -5.44 8.02 8.29
CA VAL A 10 -5.76 9.18 7.45
C VAL A 10 -7.24 9.19 7.02
N PRO A 11 -7.84 10.37 6.83
CA PRO A 11 -9.23 10.49 6.38
C PRO A 11 -9.37 10.12 4.88
N ILE A 12 -10.63 9.89 4.45
CA ILE A 12 -10.96 9.69 3.04
C ILE A 12 -10.92 11.03 2.30
N ALA A 13 -10.11 11.12 1.24
CA ALA A 13 -10.06 12.22 0.28
C ALA A 13 -9.75 13.62 0.85
N GLU A 14 -9.09 13.69 2.00
CA GLU A 14 -8.61 14.94 2.59
C GLU A 14 -7.07 15.02 2.46
N VAL A 15 -6.59 15.09 1.20
CA VAL A 15 -5.17 14.95 0.86
C VAL A 15 -4.27 15.91 1.64
N GLU A 16 -4.60 17.18 1.69
CA GLU A 16 -3.77 18.21 2.33
C GLU A 16 -3.66 17.99 3.85
N ARG A 17 -4.77 17.61 4.48
CA ARG A 17 -4.80 17.25 5.90
C ARG A 17 -3.96 16.01 6.18
N SER A 18 -4.08 15.00 5.32
CA SER A 18 -3.27 13.78 5.42
C SER A 18 -1.77 14.08 5.29
N LEU A 19 -1.38 14.97 4.35
CA LEU A 19 0.03 15.33 4.15
C LEU A 19 0.65 16.00 5.40
N VAL A 20 -0.08 16.92 6.03
CA VAL A 20 0.39 17.59 7.26
C VAL A 20 0.56 16.56 8.38
N HIS A 21 -0.42 15.68 8.54
CA HIS A 21 -0.38 14.63 9.56
C HIS A 21 0.77 13.63 9.34
N LEU A 22 0.97 13.18 8.09
CA LEU A 22 2.04 12.26 7.74
C LEU A 22 3.43 12.89 7.92
N GLU A 23 3.60 14.18 7.59
CA GLU A 23 4.87 14.88 7.79
C GLU A 23 5.23 14.95 9.28
N ASP A 24 4.24 15.11 10.17
CA ASP A 24 4.43 15.07 11.62
C ASP A 24 4.80 13.65 12.11
N LEU A 25 4.10 12.61 11.68
CA LEU A 25 4.42 11.21 12.02
C LEU A 25 5.84 10.82 11.58
N ILE A 26 6.21 11.17 10.33
CA ILE A 26 7.59 10.95 9.84
C ILE A 26 8.59 11.65 10.74
N GLY A 27 8.33 12.93 11.08
CA GLY A 27 9.22 13.71 11.92
C GLY A 27 9.37 13.14 13.33
N GLN A 28 8.31 12.59 13.92
CA GLN A 28 8.36 11.92 15.22
C GLN A 28 9.20 10.66 15.16
N ALA A 29 8.91 9.76 14.21
CA ALA A 29 9.63 8.52 14.01
C ALA A 29 11.13 8.75 13.71
N ALA A 30 11.44 9.74 12.88
CA ALA A 30 12.82 10.09 12.53
C ALA A 30 13.61 10.62 13.74
N ARG A 31 13.00 11.48 14.57
CA ARG A 31 13.67 11.97 15.80
C ARG A 31 13.90 10.87 16.82
N GLU A 32 12.99 9.91 16.94
CA GLU A 32 13.09 8.82 17.90
C GLU A 32 14.15 7.79 17.51
N HIS A 33 14.25 7.46 16.21
CA HIS A 33 15.02 6.30 15.78
C HIS A 33 16.22 6.63 14.89
N SER A 34 16.30 7.82 14.28
CA SER A 34 17.31 8.18 13.27
C SER A 34 17.49 7.06 12.23
N PRO A 35 16.45 6.68 11.47
CA PRO A 35 16.49 5.53 10.56
C PRO A 35 17.18 5.86 9.24
N ASP A 36 17.67 4.82 8.54
CA ASP A 36 18.16 4.93 7.17
C ASP A 36 17.03 5.06 6.15
N ALA A 37 15.85 4.47 6.48
CA ALA A 37 14.67 4.57 5.63
C ALA A 37 13.34 4.56 6.41
N ILE A 38 12.35 5.32 5.91
CA ILE A 38 10.97 5.37 6.41
C ILE A 38 10.01 5.05 5.27
N PHE A 39 9.10 4.10 5.50
CA PHE A 39 8.11 3.70 4.51
C PHE A 39 6.69 3.94 5.01
N LEU A 40 5.87 4.56 4.15
CA LEU A 40 4.44 4.80 4.28
C LEU A 40 3.67 3.82 3.40
N PRO A 41 2.39 3.54 3.66
CA PRO A 41 1.62 2.60 2.83
C PRO A 41 1.30 3.12 1.43
N GLU A 42 0.76 2.22 0.58
CA GLU A 42 0.10 2.64 -0.65
C GLU A 42 -1.02 3.65 -0.33
N SER A 43 -1.28 4.58 -1.27
CA SER A 43 -2.32 5.61 -1.08
C SER A 43 -2.24 6.34 0.26
N MET A 44 -1.02 6.66 0.73
CA MET A 44 -0.75 7.27 2.02
C MET A 44 -1.60 8.53 2.29
N THR A 45 -2.02 9.22 1.23
CA THR A 45 -2.76 10.50 1.33
C THR A 45 -4.25 10.33 1.56
N THR A 46 -4.78 9.10 1.50
CA THR A 46 -6.21 8.78 1.67
C THR A 46 -6.43 7.31 1.91
N LYS A 47 -7.44 6.95 2.68
CA LYS A 47 -7.99 5.59 2.60
C LYS A 47 -8.55 5.36 1.20
N ASN A 48 -7.99 4.39 0.48
CA ASN A 48 -8.36 4.07 -0.90
C ASN A 48 -9.61 3.18 -0.92
N VAL A 49 -10.77 3.78 -0.95
CA VAL A 49 -12.09 3.14 -0.83
C VAL A 49 -13.02 3.54 -1.97
N TYR A 50 -14.19 2.89 -2.07
CA TYR A 50 -15.20 3.31 -3.02
C TYR A 50 -15.97 4.52 -2.48
N ASP A 51 -15.59 5.71 -2.96
CA ASP A 51 -16.21 6.98 -2.59
C ASP A 51 -16.11 7.96 -3.77
N ARG A 52 -17.16 8.75 -4.01
CA ARG A 52 -17.19 9.73 -5.12
C ARG A 52 -16.07 10.78 -5.02
N ARG A 53 -15.66 11.14 -3.78
CA ARG A 53 -14.58 12.10 -3.51
C ARG A 53 -13.21 11.61 -3.97
N MET A 54 -13.02 10.30 -4.13
CA MET A 54 -11.77 9.72 -4.61
C MET A 54 -11.36 10.18 -6.01
N ARG A 55 -12.28 10.80 -6.78
CA ARG A 55 -11.96 11.41 -8.08
C ARG A 55 -11.13 12.67 -7.96
N GLU A 56 -11.07 13.28 -6.77
CA GLU A 56 -10.42 14.55 -6.50
C GLU A 56 -9.08 14.38 -5.76
N VAL A 57 -8.67 13.13 -5.46
CA VAL A 57 -7.46 12.86 -4.67
C VAL A 57 -6.19 12.82 -5.50
N ALA A 58 -6.29 12.60 -6.81
CA ALA A 58 -5.10 12.53 -7.67
C ALA A 58 -4.36 13.88 -7.69
N ARG A 59 -3.03 13.80 -7.65
CA ARG A 59 -2.16 14.97 -7.68
C ARG A 59 -1.13 14.82 -8.81
N PRO A 60 -0.63 15.91 -9.39
CA PRO A 60 0.51 15.84 -10.29
C PRO A 60 1.63 15.00 -9.70
N ILE A 61 2.39 14.29 -10.54
CA ILE A 61 3.48 13.43 -10.07
C ILE A 61 4.51 14.19 -9.23
N ASP A 62 4.74 15.45 -9.56
CA ASP A 62 5.62 16.39 -8.84
C ASP A 62 4.87 17.28 -7.83
N GLY A 63 3.60 16.98 -7.56
CA GLY A 63 2.72 17.74 -6.69
C GLY A 63 3.00 17.57 -5.19
N ALA A 64 2.07 18.06 -4.38
CA ALA A 64 2.21 18.14 -2.92
C ALA A 64 2.64 16.83 -2.23
N PRO A 65 2.16 15.62 -2.63
CA PRO A 65 2.61 14.38 -1.99
C PRO A 65 4.11 14.14 -2.18
N LEU A 66 4.63 14.28 -3.42
CA LEU A 66 6.06 14.11 -3.68
C LEU A 66 6.89 15.19 -3.00
N GLN A 67 6.40 16.43 -2.97
CA GLN A 67 7.11 17.52 -2.29
C GLN A 67 7.20 17.30 -0.78
N MET A 68 6.17 16.72 -0.14
CA MET A 68 6.22 16.34 1.27
C MET A 68 7.28 15.25 1.50
N LEU A 69 7.31 14.19 0.69
CA LEU A 69 8.33 13.14 0.80
C LEU A 69 9.75 13.71 0.62
N ARG A 70 9.95 14.63 -0.34
CA ARG A 70 11.25 15.31 -0.56
C ARG A 70 11.67 16.16 0.64
N ARG A 71 10.75 16.91 1.25
CA ARG A 71 11.07 17.68 2.47
C ARG A 71 11.47 16.76 3.60
N ALA A 72 10.71 15.67 3.81
CA ALA A 72 10.98 14.70 4.85
C ALA A 72 12.34 14.00 4.66
N ALA A 73 12.64 13.53 3.44
CA ALA A 73 13.91 12.87 3.12
C ALA A 73 15.11 13.78 3.40
N ARG A 74 15.04 15.04 2.95
CA ARG A 74 16.11 16.05 3.20
C ARG A 74 16.23 16.43 4.67
N ALA A 75 15.09 16.62 5.36
CA ALA A 75 15.09 17.09 6.75
C ALA A 75 15.67 16.04 7.72
N HIS A 76 15.53 14.77 7.39
CA HIS A 76 15.93 13.66 8.25
C HIS A 76 17.11 12.84 7.71
N ASP A 77 17.67 13.25 6.57
CA ASP A 77 18.81 12.59 5.90
C ASP A 77 18.61 11.07 5.76
N CYS A 78 17.41 10.67 5.31
CA CYS A 78 17.04 9.27 5.12
C CYS A 78 16.19 9.08 3.87
N VAL A 79 16.12 7.84 3.36
CA VAL A 79 15.21 7.49 2.28
C VAL A 79 13.77 7.50 2.80
N VAL A 80 12.83 8.11 2.05
CA VAL A 80 11.41 8.13 2.42
C VAL A 80 10.56 7.60 1.28
N GLY A 81 9.77 6.55 1.53
CA GLY A 81 8.87 5.95 0.55
C GLY A 81 7.40 6.12 0.91
N GLY A 82 6.54 6.33 -0.10
CA GLY A 82 5.09 6.41 0.12
C GLY A 82 4.28 6.43 -1.18
N GLY A 83 3.07 5.88 -1.11
CA GLY A 83 2.17 5.76 -2.26
C GLY A 83 1.12 6.86 -2.33
N PHE A 84 0.74 7.28 -3.54
CA PHE A 84 -0.37 8.20 -3.80
C PHE A 84 -0.94 7.99 -5.21
N ILE A 85 -2.12 8.55 -5.48
CA ILE A 85 -2.67 8.53 -6.83
C ILE A 85 -2.07 9.70 -7.60
N ALA A 86 -1.20 9.38 -8.57
CA ALA A 86 -0.46 10.35 -9.36
C ALA A 86 -1.06 10.55 -10.75
N ILE A 87 -1.14 11.80 -11.19
CA ILE A 87 -1.49 12.14 -12.58
C ILE A 87 -0.24 11.93 -13.45
N ARG A 88 -0.37 11.06 -14.45
CA ARG A 88 0.65 10.70 -15.43
C ARG A 88 0.16 11.04 -16.83
N GLY A 89 0.46 12.22 -17.32
CA GLY A 89 -0.08 12.70 -18.61
C GLY A 89 -1.61 12.78 -18.57
N ASN A 90 -2.29 12.02 -19.42
CA ASN A 90 -3.76 12.00 -19.50
C ASN A 90 -4.40 10.90 -18.62
N ASP A 91 -3.65 10.27 -17.74
CA ASP A 91 -4.11 9.14 -16.95
C ASP A 91 -3.68 9.27 -15.49
N ALA A 92 -4.31 8.52 -14.59
CA ALA A 92 -3.87 8.40 -13.22
C ALA A 92 -3.28 7.01 -12.96
N ARG A 93 -2.35 6.92 -12.00
CA ARG A 93 -1.68 5.70 -11.56
C ARG A 93 -1.67 5.63 -10.04
N GLY A 94 -1.74 4.43 -9.47
CA GLY A 94 -1.37 4.19 -8.09
C GLY A 94 0.16 4.14 -8.01
N THR A 95 0.78 5.29 -7.77
CA THR A 95 2.23 5.45 -7.80
C THR A 95 2.81 5.35 -6.39
N TYR A 96 3.91 4.64 -6.25
CA TYR A 96 4.76 4.68 -5.07
C TYR A 96 6.04 5.44 -5.42
N ALA A 97 6.39 6.43 -4.62
CA ALA A 97 7.62 7.18 -4.75
C ALA A 97 8.60 6.74 -3.66
N VAL A 98 9.86 6.53 -4.04
CA VAL A 98 11.00 6.37 -3.13
C VAL A 98 11.88 7.60 -3.34
N VAL A 99 12.12 8.35 -2.29
CA VAL A 99 12.83 9.63 -2.35
C VAL A 99 14.12 9.55 -1.55
N GLU A 100 15.23 9.85 -2.22
CA GLU A 100 16.57 9.91 -1.63
C GLU A 100 16.76 11.18 -0.78
N PRO A 101 17.75 11.21 0.13
CA PRO A 101 18.07 12.41 0.92
C PRO A 101 18.37 13.66 0.09
N ASP A 102 18.93 13.51 -1.11
CA ASP A 102 19.19 14.62 -2.03
C ASP A 102 17.91 15.15 -2.73
N GLY A 103 16.78 14.43 -2.58
CA GLY A 103 15.49 14.72 -3.19
C GLY A 103 15.28 14.06 -4.56
N THR A 104 16.21 13.21 -5.03
CA THR A 104 15.99 12.36 -6.20
C THR A 104 14.81 11.43 -5.92
N ALA A 105 13.88 11.31 -6.87
CA ALA A 105 12.69 10.49 -6.71
C ALA A 105 12.63 9.39 -7.77
N LEU A 106 12.37 8.19 -7.32
CA LEU A 106 12.22 6.97 -8.10
C LEU A 106 10.79 6.47 -7.93
N PHE A 107 10.21 5.80 -8.92
CA PHE A 107 8.79 5.51 -8.93
C PHE A 107 8.48 4.07 -9.37
N HIS A 108 7.45 3.52 -8.75
CA HIS A 108 6.75 2.32 -9.20
C HIS A 108 5.26 2.63 -9.37
N ASP A 109 4.69 2.28 -10.51
CA ASP A 109 3.25 2.36 -10.75
C ASP A 109 2.64 0.97 -10.59
N LYS A 110 1.69 0.80 -9.65
CA LYS A 110 1.00 -0.46 -9.35
C LYS A 110 0.56 -1.18 -10.64
N ASP A 111 0.97 -2.44 -10.78
CA ASP A 111 0.80 -3.21 -12.02
C ASP A 111 -0.67 -3.54 -12.33
N GLN A 112 -1.53 -3.57 -11.32
CA GLN A 112 -2.97 -3.80 -11.48
C GLN A 112 -3.76 -3.17 -10.34
N PRO A 113 -4.62 -2.17 -10.63
CA PRO A 113 -5.60 -1.69 -9.66
C PRO A 113 -6.49 -2.84 -9.17
N SER A 114 -6.88 -2.80 -7.90
CA SER A 114 -7.66 -3.85 -7.25
C SER A 114 -9.07 -3.36 -6.92
N PHE A 115 -10.10 -4.18 -7.11
CA PHE A 115 -11.50 -3.84 -6.78
C PHE A 115 -11.92 -2.49 -7.35
N TRP A 116 -12.36 -1.58 -6.45
CA TRP A 116 -12.80 -0.22 -6.75
C TRP A 116 -11.70 0.72 -7.24
N GLU A 117 -10.41 0.41 -7.01
CA GLU A 117 -9.30 1.21 -7.51
C GLU A 117 -9.36 1.41 -9.03
N ASN A 118 -9.87 0.39 -9.74
CA ASN A 118 -10.11 0.46 -11.18
C ASN A 118 -11.09 1.58 -11.61
N ASN A 119 -11.80 2.22 -10.67
CA ASN A 119 -12.63 3.40 -10.97
C ASN A 119 -11.82 4.70 -11.01
N TYR A 120 -10.58 4.70 -10.52
CA TYR A 120 -9.83 5.93 -10.26
C TYR A 120 -8.51 6.02 -11.00
N TYR A 121 -7.91 4.89 -11.34
CA TYR A 121 -6.63 4.85 -12.05
C TYR A 121 -6.43 3.57 -12.85
N SER A 122 -5.47 3.58 -13.75
CA SER A 122 -5.11 2.44 -14.59
C SER A 122 -3.78 1.81 -14.17
N ALA A 123 -3.50 0.62 -14.73
CA ALA A 123 -2.35 -0.21 -14.43
C ALA A 123 -1.02 0.42 -14.87
N GLY A 124 0.02 0.26 -14.05
CA GLY A 124 1.42 0.49 -14.41
C GLY A 124 2.01 -0.65 -15.24
N THR A 125 3.22 -0.43 -15.75
CA THR A 125 3.90 -1.40 -16.63
C THR A 125 5.33 -1.71 -16.19
N ASP A 126 5.86 -0.98 -15.21
CA ASP A 126 7.19 -1.23 -14.66
C ASP A 126 7.23 -2.49 -13.78
N ASP A 127 8.41 -2.94 -13.42
CA ASP A 127 8.58 -4.17 -12.65
C ASP A 127 8.67 -3.96 -11.13
N GLY A 128 8.64 -2.72 -10.66
CA GLY A 128 8.73 -2.37 -9.24
C GLY A 128 10.10 -2.64 -8.61
N VAL A 129 11.16 -2.73 -9.42
CA VAL A 129 12.54 -2.90 -8.95
C VAL A 129 13.25 -1.57 -9.11
N ILE A 130 13.73 -1.00 -8.01
CA ILE A 130 14.26 0.36 -7.94
C ILE A 130 15.66 0.32 -7.33
N ASP A 131 16.64 0.93 -8.01
CA ASP A 131 18.01 1.09 -7.50
C ASP A 131 18.09 2.38 -6.68
N THR A 132 18.43 2.25 -5.41
CA THR A 132 18.56 3.34 -4.44
C THR A 132 19.97 3.38 -3.85
N SER A 133 20.28 4.45 -3.11
CA SER A 133 21.52 4.55 -2.33
C SER A 133 21.68 3.43 -1.29
N LEU A 134 20.57 2.82 -0.86
CA LEU A 134 20.53 1.70 0.09
C LEU A 134 20.61 0.33 -0.60
N GLY A 135 20.74 0.28 -1.93
CA GLY A 135 20.68 -0.94 -2.73
C GLY A 135 19.38 -1.09 -3.51
N THR A 136 19.22 -2.23 -4.18
CA THR A 136 18.04 -2.48 -5.02
C THR A 136 16.83 -2.87 -4.16
N ILE A 137 15.77 -2.08 -4.21
CA ILE A 137 14.54 -2.26 -3.44
C ILE A 137 13.41 -2.73 -4.38
N GLY A 138 12.67 -3.76 -3.97
CA GLY A 138 11.40 -4.14 -4.57
C GLY A 138 10.25 -3.35 -3.96
N ILE A 139 9.40 -2.75 -4.79
CA ILE A 139 8.20 -2.05 -4.31
C ILE A 139 6.95 -2.85 -4.68
N ALA A 140 6.12 -3.12 -3.69
CA ALA A 140 4.83 -3.79 -3.86
C ALA A 140 3.70 -2.96 -3.22
N ASN A 141 2.63 -2.70 -3.99
CA ASN A 141 1.48 -1.90 -3.60
C ASN A 141 0.23 -2.75 -3.43
N GLY A 142 -0.38 -2.75 -2.25
CA GLY A 142 -1.63 -3.45 -1.98
C GLY A 142 -1.56 -4.93 -2.34
N PHE A 143 -2.46 -5.41 -3.18
CA PHE A 143 -2.50 -6.83 -3.57
C PHE A 143 -1.27 -7.35 -4.34
N GLU A 144 -0.32 -6.50 -4.72
CA GLU A 144 0.97 -6.98 -5.22
C GLU A 144 1.72 -7.80 -4.17
N TRP A 145 1.56 -7.48 -2.89
CA TRP A 145 2.12 -8.26 -1.78
C TRP A 145 1.63 -9.72 -1.74
N GLY A 146 0.42 -9.99 -2.22
CA GLY A 146 -0.17 -11.33 -2.20
C GLY A 146 0.01 -12.12 -3.49
N ARG A 147 0.64 -11.58 -4.55
CA ARG A 147 0.65 -12.21 -5.86
C ARG A 147 1.97 -12.87 -6.21
N THR A 148 1.88 -14.12 -6.65
CA THR A 148 3.02 -14.90 -7.18
C THR A 148 3.74 -14.17 -8.33
N ARG A 149 3.00 -13.42 -9.16
CA ARG A 149 3.57 -12.62 -10.24
C ARG A 149 4.55 -11.57 -9.71
N THR A 150 4.21 -10.87 -8.64
CA THR A 150 5.08 -9.88 -8.01
C THR A 150 6.34 -10.54 -7.46
N ALA A 151 6.18 -11.62 -6.70
CA ALA A 151 7.32 -12.36 -6.17
C ALA A 151 8.27 -12.85 -7.29
N ARG A 152 7.73 -13.38 -8.39
CA ARG A 152 8.55 -13.87 -9.53
C ARG A 152 9.35 -12.76 -10.21
N ARG A 153 8.80 -11.55 -10.38
CA ARG A 153 9.51 -10.45 -11.03
C ARG A 153 10.64 -9.86 -10.17
N MET A 154 10.55 -10.03 -8.85
CA MET A 154 11.53 -9.50 -7.89
C MET A 154 12.57 -10.53 -7.44
N LEU A 155 12.28 -11.83 -7.63
CA LEU A 155 13.14 -12.93 -7.17
C LEU A 155 14.58 -12.80 -7.68
N GLY A 156 15.55 -12.80 -6.76
CA GLY A 156 16.98 -12.69 -7.05
C GLY A 156 17.44 -11.31 -7.53
N ARG A 157 16.56 -10.31 -7.54
CA ARG A 157 16.84 -8.96 -8.07
C ARG A 157 16.87 -7.87 -6.99
N VAL A 158 16.25 -8.10 -5.86
CA VAL A 158 16.09 -7.10 -4.81
C VAL A 158 16.79 -7.51 -3.53
N ARG A 159 17.15 -6.54 -2.68
CA ARG A 159 17.78 -6.73 -1.36
C ARG A 159 16.81 -6.41 -0.21
N LEU A 160 15.75 -5.68 -0.50
CA LEU A 160 14.69 -5.31 0.42
C LEU A 160 13.37 -5.32 -0.34
N LEU A 161 12.29 -5.77 0.30
CA LEU A 161 10.93 -5.55 -0.17
C LEU A 161 10.27 -4.46 0.67
N ALA A 162 9.74 -3.42 0.04
CA ALA A 162 9.03 -2.33 0.69
C ALA A 162 7.71 -2.01 -0.05
N GLY A 163 6.99 -1.01 0.42
CA GLY A 163 5.64 -0.65 -0.03
C GLY A 163 4.64 -1.01 1.05
N GLY A 164 3.38 -1.14 0.74
CA GLY A 164 2.40 -1.46 1.77
C GLY A 164 1.01 -1.66 1.24
N MET A 165 0.09 -1.97 2.13
CA MET A 165 -1.30 -2.22 1.80
C MET A 165 -2.24 -1.21 2.44
N HIS A 166 -3.29 -0.85 1.69
CA HIS A 166 -4.54 -0.38 2.23
C HIS A 166 -5.53 -1.55 2.16
N PHE A 167 -5.85 -2.16 3.30
CA PHE A 167 -6.68 -3.35 3.32
C PHE A 167 -7.94 -3.13 4.16
N PRO A 168 -9.06 -2.74 3.54
CA PRO A 168 -10.33 -2.55 4.22
C PRO A 168 -10.98 -3.88 4.58
N SER A 169 -11.64 -3.94 5.71
CA SER A 169 -12.39 -5.09 6.17
C SER A 169 -13.83 -5.13 5.64
N PHE A 170 -14.61 -6.10 6.11
CA PHE A 170 -16.04 -6.20 5.86
C PHE A 170 -16.82 -5.13 6.65
N PRO A 171 -18.07 -4.80 6.24
CA PRO A 171 -18.86 -3.82 6.94
C PRO A 171 -19.11 -4.19 8.41
N THR A 172 -19.09 -3.17 9.26
CA THR A 172 -19.36 -3.32 10.70
C THR A 172 -20.85 -3.14 11.08
N TRP A 173 -21.79 -3.41 10.15
CA TRP A 173 -23.23 -3.33 10.40
C TRP A 173 -23.66 -4.24 11.56
N LYS A 174 -24.32 -3.67 12.57
CA LYS A 174 -24.71 -4.44 13.78
C LYS A 174 -25.98 -5.25 13.57
N ALA A 175 -26.97 -4.73 12.81
CA ALA A 175 -28.32 -5.30 12.74
C ALA A 175 -28.49 -6.37 11.64
N THR A 176 -27.66 -6.38 10.61
CA THR A 176 -27.80 -7.23 9.42
C THR A 176 -26.52 -7.99 9.07
N LYS A 177 -25.64 -8.14 10.05
CA LYS A 177 -24.32 -8.76 9.85
C LYS A 177 -24.47 -10.24 9.51
N PRO A 178 -24.09 -10.69 8.30
CA PRO A 178 -24.04 -12.11 7.99
C PRO A 178 -23.09 -12.84 8.92
N TRP A 179 -23.46 -14.03 9.37
CA TRP A 179 -22.69 -14.84 10.32
C TRP A 179 -21.24 -15.16 9.84
N PHE A 180 -21.01 -15.21 8.53
CA PHE A 180 -19.70 -15.49 7.94
C PHE A 180 -18.76 -14.27 7.91
N TRP A 181 -19.24 -13.05 8.13
CA TRP A 181 -18.40 -11.85 8.03
C TRP A 181 -17.35 -11.75 9.13
N ASP A 182 -17.63 -12.22 10.34
CA ASP A 182 -16.62 -12.26 11.40
C ASP A 182 -15.47 -13.22 11.02
N ARG A 183 -15.82 -14.38 10.48
CA ARG A 183 -14.84 -15.34 9.96
C ARG A 183 -14.02 -14.71 8.82
N ASP A 184 -14.68 -14.06 7.89
CA ASP A 184 -14.01 -13.48 6.72
C ASP A 184 -13.19 -12.23 7.11
N HIS A 185 -13.65 -11.42 8.09
CA HIS A 185 -12.84 -10.36 8.70
C HIS A 185 -11.59 -10.92 9.35
N PHE A 186 -11.74 -11.95 10.19
CA PHE A 186 -10.59 -12.62 10.81
C PHE A 186 -9.61 -13.15 9.76
N ALA A 187 -10.11 -13.76 8.69
CA ALA A 187 -9.28 -14.25 7.58
C ALA A 187 -8.54 -13.11 6.86
N LEU A 188 -9.13 -11.93 6.73
CA LEU A 188 -8.45 -10.75 6.17
C LEU A 188 -7.33 -10.25 7.07
N VAL A 189 -7.56 -10.18 8.38
CA VAL A 189 -6.52 -9.81 9.37
C VAL A 189 -5.37 -10.83 9.30
N GLN A 190 -5.67 -12.14 9.28
CA GLN A 190 -4.64 -13.18 9.14
C GLN A 190 -3.90 -13.06 7.80
N TYR A 191 -4.59 -12.77 6.71
CA TYR A 191 -3.95 -12.53 5.42
C TYR A 191 -2.97 -11.36 5.48
N ALA A 192 -3.37 -10.21 6.06
CA ALA A 192 -2.49 -9.06 6.23
C ALA A 192 -1.29 -9.40 7.12
N ARG A 193 -1.52 -10.15 8.19
CA ARG A 193 -0.51 -10.59 9.16
C ARG A 193 0.52 -11.54 8.58
N GLU A 194 0.09 -12.48 7.74
CA GLU A 194 0.95 -13.53 7.19
C GLU A 194 1.65 -13.13 5.88
N THR A 195 1.15 -12.13 5.17
CA THR A 195 1.66 -11.76 3.85
C THR A 195 3.10 -11.24 3.90
N PRO A 196 3.50 -10.30 4.79
CA PRO A 196 4.88 -9.80 4.83
C PRO A 196 5.92 -10.89 5.12
N PRO A 197 5.78 -11.72 6.18
CA PRO A 197 6.75 -12.79 6.45
C PRO A 197 6.81 -13.82 5.32
N ARG A 198 5.69 -14.09 4.66
CA ARG A 198 5.63 -15.01 3.52
C ARG A 198 6.38 -14.49 2.31
N MET A 199 6.19 -13.22 1.97
CA MET A 199 6.92 -12.58 0.87
C MET A 199 8.41 -12.50 1.16
N ALA A 200 8.81 -12.17 2.40
CA ALA A 200 10.21 -12.20 2.82
C ALA A 200 10.83 -13.59 2.57
N ARG A 201 10.18 -14.66 2.96
CA ARG A 201 10.64 -16.04 2.74
C ARG A 201 10.70 -16.44 1.27
N LEU A 202 9.71 -16.03 0.45
CA LEU A 202 9.68 -16.30 -0.99
C LEU A 202 10.82 -15.62 -1.75
N LEU A 203 11.20 -14.41 -1.32
CA LEU A 203 12.27 -13.65 -1.95
C LEU A 203 13.62 -13.88 -1.29
N GLY A 204 13.65 -14.31 -0.02
CA GLY A 204 14.86 -14.45 0.79
C GLY A 204 15.49 -13.10 1.13
N VAL A 205 14.66 -12.05 1.35
CA VAL A 205 15.08 -10.69 1.68
C VAL A 205 14.19 -10.11 2.80
N PRO A 206 14.67 -9.14 3.58
CA PRO A 206 13.84 -8.45 4.54
C PRO A 206 12.63 -7.78 3.88
N ALA A 207 11.56 -7.60 4.65
CA ALA A 207 10.32 -6.97 4.19
C ALA A 207 9.86 -5.89 5.17
N VAL A 208 9.54 -4.69 4.64
CA VAL A 208 8.99 -3.55 5.38
C VAL A 208 7.61 -3.25 4.83
N HIS A 209 6.59 -3.56 5.61
CA HIS A 209 5.18 -3.51 5.22
C HIS A 209 4.41 -2.52 6.08
N PRO A 210 4.33 -1.24 5.71
CA PRO A 210 3.40 -0.29 6.31
C PRO A 210 1.97 -0.56 5.86
N SER A 211 0.98 -0.28 6.72
CA SER A 211 -0.44 -0.47 6.43
C SER A 211 -1.28 0.64 7.05
N HIS A 212 -2.47 0.88 6.51
CA HIS A 212 -3.43 1.82 7.11
C HIS A 212 -4.19 1.19 8.26
N VAL A 213 -4.61 2.02 9.21
CA VAL A 213 -5.47 1.65 10.33
C VAL A 213 -6.67 2.61 10.45
N GLY A 214 -7.60 2.32 11.34
CA GLY A 214 -8.71 3.19 11.72
C GLY A 214 -10.00 2.97 10.93
N ASP A 215 -11.08 3.47 11.50
CA ASP A 215 -12.43 3.34 10.97
C ASP A 215 -12.69 4.27 9.79
N PHE A 216 -13.64 3.90 8.94
CA PHE A 216 -14.13 4.75 7.86
C PHE A 216 -15.55 4.36 7.44
N VAL A 217 -16.17 5.24 6.67
CA VAL A 217 -17.46 4.96 6.01
C VAL A 217 -17.27 5.23 4.52
N MET A 218 -17.44 4.21 3.69
CA MET A 218 -17.45 4.33 2.23
C MET A 218 -18.84 4.13 1.63
N GLU A 219 -18.98 4.39 0.33
CA GLU A 219 -20.17 4.04 -0.45
C GLU A 219 -20.11 2.58 -0.91
N THR A 220 -21.25 1.96 -1.19
CA THR A 220 -21.28 0.63 -1.82
C THR A 220 -21.28 0.75 -3.34
N MET A 221 -20.58 -0.15 -4.02
CA MET A 221 -20.55 -0.17 -5.50
C MET A 221 -21.87 -0.60 -6.11
N LEU A 222 -22.60 -1.49 -5.44
CA LEU A 222 -23.79 -2.17 -6.00
C LEU A 222 -25.10 -1.54 -5.60
N VAL A 223 -25.14 -0.84 -4.46
CA VAL A 223 -26.36 -0.23 -3.91
C VAL A 223 -26.09 1.25 -3.62
N PRO A 224 -26.37 2.16 -4.56
CA PRO A 224 -26.14 3.59 -4.35
C PRO A 224 -26.87 4.11 -3.09
N GLY A 225 -26.17 4.92 -2.28
CA GLY A 225 -26.72 5.51 -1.05
C GLY A 225 -26.66 4.62 0.19
N LEU A 226 -26.27 3.35 0.06
CA LEU A 226 -26.03 2.50 1.22
C LEU A 226 -24.62 2.77 1.76
N ALA A 227 -24.53 3.24 3.01
CA ALA A 227 -23.27 3.45 3.70
C ALA A 227 -22.63 2.10 4.09
N TRP A 228 -21.32 2.01 3.89
CA TRP A 228 -20.49 0.86 4.25
C TRP A 228 -19.50 1.29 5.34
N PRO A 229 -19.90 1.28 6.63
CA PRO A 229 -18.95 1.48 7.72
C PRO A 229 -18.01 0.28 7.80
N SER A 230 -16.73 0.53 7.86
CA SER A 230 -15.68 -0.49 7.92
C SER A 230 -14.44 0.07 8.60
N LEU A 231 -13.36 -0.68 8.54
CA LEU A 231 -12.07 -0.31 9.12
C LEU A 231 -10.93 -0.86 8.26
N CYS A 232 -9.75 -0.25 8.39
CA CYS A 232 -8.50 -0.78 7.85
C CYS A 232 -7.88 -1.77 8.85
N VAL A 233 -7.37 -2.90 8.35
CA VAL A 233 -6.91 -4.00 9.22
C VAL A 233 -5.56 -3.76 9.90
N GLY A 234 -4.82 -2.70 9.57
CA GLY A 234 -3.50 -2.47 10.15
C GLY A 234 -2.48 -3.55 9.77
N GLU A 235 -1.78 -4.08 10.77
CA GLU A 235 -0.76 -5.14 10.64
C GLU A 235 0.51 -4.67 9.92
N SER A 236 0.94 -3.43 10.21
CA SER A 236 2.27 -2.97 9.78
C SER A 236 3.36 -3.82 10.40
N ALA A 237 4.32 -4.28 9.60
CA ALA A 237 5.34 -5.20 10.08
C ALA A 237 6.70 -4.99 9.39
N ILE A 238 7.76 -5.31 10.14
CA ILE A 238 9.12 -5.47 9.61
C ILE A 238 9.54 -6.91 9.85
N CYS A 239 9.98 -7.60 8.79
CA CYS A 239 10.43 -8.98 8.84
C CYS A 239 11.88 -9.08 8.34
N ASP A 240 12.62 -10.04 8.87
CA ASP A 240 13.91 -10.42 8.30
C ASP A 240 13.76 -11.30 7.05
N ALA A 241 14.88 -11.68 6.44
CA ALA A 241 14.92 -12.50 5.23
C ALA A 241 14.39 -13.94 5.43
N ASP A 242 14.32 -14.41 6.67
CA ASP A 242 13.76 -15.71 7.04
C ASP A 242 12.25 -15.64 7.33
N GLY A 243 11.67 -14.43 7.24
CA GLY A 243 10.27 -14.16 7.54
C GLY A 243 9.96 -14.12 9.04
N VAL A 244 10.98 -13.96 9.88
CA VAL A 244 10.77 -13.69 11.31
C VAL A 244 10.28 -12.26 11.45
N VAL A 245 9.15 -12.08 12.12
CA VAL A 245 8.61 -10.75 12.40
C VAL A 245 9.46 -10.10 13.51
N LEU A 246 10.23 -9.09 13.14
CA LEU A 246 11.10 -8.34 14.06
C LEU A 246 10.27 -7.36 14.89
N GLN A 247 9.34 -6.67 14.24
CA GLN A 247 8.42 -5.72 14.89
C GLN A 247 7.07 -5.71 14.15
N ARG A 248 5.98 -5.43 14.90
CA ARG A 248 4.62 -5.33 14.36
C ARG A 248 3.79 -4.34 15.16
N LEU A 249 2.95 -3.55 14.46
CA LEU A 249 1.74 -2.95 15.01
C LEU A 249 0.56 -3.82 14.57
N GLY A 250 -0.14 -4.40 15.53
CA GLY A 250 -1.30 -5.24 15.28
C GLY A 250 -2.54 -4.44 14.93
N PHE A 251 -3.61 -5.17 14.66
CA PHE A 251 -4.92 -4.61 14.34
C PHE A 251 -5.47 -3.64 15.40
N ASP A 252 -5.28 -3.95 16.68
CA ASP A 252 -5.83 -3.19 17.81
C ASP A 252 -4.86 -2.10 18.36
N ASP A 253 -3.64 -2.00 17.82
CA ASP A 253 -2.63 -1.08 18.35
C ASP A 253 -2.84 0.37 17.89
N GLY A 254 -3.68 0.59 16.88
CA GLY A 254 -3.97 1.93 16.37
C GLY A 254 -2.86 2.52 15.50
N GLU A 255 -2.82 3.86 15.43
CA GLU A 255 -1.82 4.62 14.67
C GLU A 255 -0.46 4.62 15.37
N GLY A 256 0.62 4.57 14.58
CA GLY A 256 1.98 4.61 15.10
C GLY A 256 3.02 4.16 14.07
N TRP A 257 4.13 3.66 14.56
CA TRP A 257 5.20 3.10 13.73
C TRP A 257 5.91 1.96 14.44
N VAL A 258 6.58 1.12 13.64
CA VAL A 258 7.53 0.13 14.11
C VAL A 258 8.90 0.41 13.50
N CYS A 259 9.96 0.09 14.24
CA CYS A 259 11.34 0.27 13.83
C CYS A 259 12.14 -1.00 14.11
N ALA A 260 12.98 -1.43 13.15
CA ALA A 260 13.89 -2.55 13.34
C ALA A 260 15.15 -2.39 12.49
N ASP A 261 16.21 -3.09 12.89
CA ASP A 261 17.40 -3.27 12.06
C ASP A 261 17.23 -4.50 11.17
N VAL A 262 17.50 -4.34 9.86
CA VAL A 262 17.44 -5.40 8.85
C VAL A 262 18.78 -5.55 8.13
N ASP A 263 19.11 -6.77 7.74
CA ASP A 263 20.32 -7.08 6.97
C ASP A 263 19.97 -7.14 5.47
N ILE A 264 20.43 -6.14 4.72
CA ILE A 264 20.27 -6.06 3.24
C ILE A 264 21.54 -6.44 2.47
N ASP A 265 22.66 -6.65 3.16
CA ASP A 265 23.93 -6.98 2.54
C ASP A 265 24.03 -8.47 2.22
N ALA A 266 23.26 -9.30 2.94
CA ALA A 266 23.20 -10.73 2.68
C ALA A 266 22.63 -11.05 1.30
N GLU A 267 23.21 -12.06 0.63
CA GLU A 267 22.67 -12.55 -0.64
C GLU A 267 21.24 -13.11 -0.47
N PRO A 268 20.30 -12.74 -1.36
CA PRO A 268 18.93 -13.25 -1.31
C PRO A 268 18.90 -14.80 -1.35
N ARG A 269 18.26 -15.41 -0.38
CA ARG A 269 18.14 -16.86 -0.25
C ARG A 269 16.70 -17.28 0.01
N PRO A 270 15.90 -17.53 -1.04
CA PRO A 270 14.52 -18.00 -0.88
C PRO A 270 14.42 -19.21 0.06
N ARG A 271 13.48 -19.15 1.00
CA ARG A 271 13.24 -20.23 1.99
C ARG A 271 12.09 -21.12 1.59
N ASP A 272 11.15 -20.59 0.82
CA ASP A 272 9.97 -21.30 0.36
C ASP A 272 9.95 -21.44 -1.15
N PRO A 273 9.41 -22.56 -1.68
CA PRO A 273 9.20 -22.69 -3.12
C PRO A 273 8.14 -21.69 -3.61
N MET A 274 8.35 -21.17 -4.81
CA MET A 274 7.42 -20.24 -5.44
C MET A 274 6.08 -20.94 -5.70
N PRO A 275 4.93 -20.48 -5.13
CA PRO A 275 3.64 -21.10 -5.36
C PRO A 275 3.19 -20.97 -6.82
N PRO A 276 2.44 -21.94 -7.36
CA PRO A 276 2.01 -21.96 -8.76
C PRO A 276 0.89 -20.95 -9.05
N GLY A 277 0.13 -20.52 -8.05
CA GLY A 277 -1.11 -19.77 -8.22
C GLY A 277 -0.93 -18.26 -8.40
N PHE A 278 -2.05 -17.59 -8.63
CA PHE A 278 -2.13 -16.12 -8.73
C PHE A 278 -1.89 -15.46 -7.35
N TRP A 279 -2.40 -16.05 -6.29
CA TRP A 279 -2.22 -15.62 -4.91
C TRP A 279 -1.19 -16.49 -4.20
N ASN A 280 -0.30 -15.88 -3.43
CA ASN A 280 0.66 -16.63 -2.62
C ASN A 280 0.08 -17.05 -1.25
N SER A 281 -1.13 -16.58 -0.90
CA SER A 281 -1.89 -17.00 0.26
C SER A 281 -3.38 -17.16 -0.06
N LEU A 282 -4.09 -17.89 0.79
CA LEU A 282 -5.52 -18.13 0.58
C LEU A 282 -6.33 -16.95 1.11
N LEU A 283 -7.10 -16.34 0.22
CA LEU A 283 -8.11 -15.35 0.54
C LEU A 283 -9.50 -16.01 0.63
N PRO A 284 -10.44 -15.46 1.43
CA PRO A 284 -11.82 -15.90 1.42
C PRO A 284 -12.45 -15.83 0.03
N ILE A 285 -13.32 -16.79 -0.32
CA ILE A 285 -14.03 -16.81 -1.61
C ILE A 285 -14.81 -15.52 -1.86
N SER A 286 -15.36 -14.93 -0.80
CA SER A 286 -16.02 -13.61 -0.85
C SER A 286 -15.12 -12.52 -1.41
N VAL A 287 -13.85 -12.48 -0.98
CA VAL A 287 -12.85 -11.52 -1.47
C VAL A 287 -12.53 -11.77 -2.93
N HIS A 288 -12.34 -13.03 -3.33
CA HIS A 288 -12.11 -13.38 -4.75
C HIS A 288 -13.28 -12.94 -5.65
N ALA A 289 -14.52 -13.21 -5.22
CA ALA A 289 -15.71 -12.81 -5.98
C ALA A 289 -15.78 -11.28 -6.14
N VAL A 290 -15.64 -10.54 -5.04
CA VAL A 290 -15.66 -9.07 -5.06
C VAL A 290 -14.49 -8.52 -5.88
N TRP A 291 -13.31 -9.14 -5.82
CA TRP A 291 -12.14 -8.74 -6.59
C TRP A 291 -12.40 -8.82 -8.11
N HIS A 292 -12.92 -9.95 -8.60
CA HIS A 292 -13.22 -10.11 -10.04
C HIS A 292 -14.31 -9.17 -10.51
N VAL A 293 -15.43 -9.09 -9.78
CA VAL A 293 -16.55 -8.20 -10.14
C VAL A 293 -16.12 -6.73 -10.07
N GLY A 294 -15.43 -6.33 -9.02
CA GLY A 294 -14.95 -4.96 -8.83
C GLY A 294 -13.96 -4.53 -9.91
N ASN A 295 -13.05 -5.41 -10.30
CA ASN A 295 -12.07 -5.12 -11.36
C ASN A 295 -12.74 -4.89 -12.72
N VAL A 296 -13.69 -5.74 -13.11
CA VAL A 296 -14.41 -5.58 -14.38
C VAL A 296 -15.26 -4.32 -14.38
N HIS A 297 -16.08 -4.14 -13.34
CA HIS A 297 -16.96 -2.98 -13.20
C HIS A 297 -16.17 -1.66 -13.19
N GLY A 298 -15.12 -1.59 -12.38
CA GLY A 298 -14.30 -0.38 -12.25
C GLY A 298 -13.63 -0.01 -13.57
N ARG A 299 -13.01 -0.97 -14.25
CA ARG A 299 -12.35 -0.74 -15.55
C ARG A 299 -13.31 -0.24 -16.62
N VAL A 300 -14.47 -0.88 -16.78
CA VAL A 300 -15.47 -0.45 -17.76
C VAL A 300 -15.94 0.98 -17.46
N LYS A 301 -16.18 1.28 -16.20
CA LYS A 301 -16.59 2.63 -15.77
C LYS A 301 -15.50 3.68 -16.00
N TYR A 302 -14.25 3.39 -15.67
CA TYR A 302 -13.12 4.29 -15.86
C TYR A 302 -12.88 4.60 -17.34
N GLU A 303 -12.79 3.58 -18.18
CA GLU A 303 -12.60 3.76 -19.62
C GLU A 303 -13.81 4.47 -20.27
N GLY A 304 -15.04 4.14 -19.87
CA GLY A 304 -16.23 4.85 -20.32
C GLY A 304 -16.22 6.34 -19.96
N MET A 305 -15.77 6.70 -18.75
CA MET A 305 -15.64 8.10 -18.34
C MET A 305 -14.53 8.83 -19.11
N LYS A 306 -13.40 8.16 -19.43
CA LYS A 306 -12.34 8.72 -20.28
C LYS A 306 -12.86 9.04 -21.68
N LEU A 307 -13.59 8.09 -22.31
CA LEU A 307 -14.20 8.27 -23.62
C LEU A 307 -15.20 9.44 -23.66
N LEU A 308 -15.97 9.62 -22.61
CA LEU A 308 -16.93 10.72 -22.49
C LEU A 308 -16.26 12.06 -22.11
N ARG A 309 -14.94 12.14 -22.04
CA ARG A 309 -14.15 13.30 -21.57
C ARG A 309 -14.60 13.85 -20.22
N ARG A 310 -15.24 13.04 -19.38
CA ARG A 310 -15.69 13.40 -18.02
C ARG A 310 -14.62 13.19 -16.96
N HIS A 311 -13.52 12.52 -17.32
CA HIS A 311 -12.28 12.45 -16.54
C HIS A 311 -11.23 13.34 -17.21
N ARG A 312 -11.30 14.62 -16.94
CA ARG A 312 -10.14 15.48 -17.12
C ARG A 312 -9.51 15.65 -15.76
N TRP A 313 -8.36 15.03 -15.57
CA TRP A 313 -7.50 15.38 -14.45
C TRP A 313 -7.09 16.84 -14.70
N GLN A 314 -7.49 17.75 -13.80
CA GLN A 314 -7.05 19.13 -13.90
C GLN A 314 -5.54 19.14 -13.67
N GLN A 315 -4.82 19.63 -14.65
CA GLN A 315 -3.37 19.87 -14.58
C GLN A 315 -3.09 21.02 -13.62
#